data_468d19a12d933166d753f1ff2261858a
#
_entry.id   468d19a12d933166d753f1ff2261858a
#
_cell.length_a   1.000
_cell.length_b   1.000
_cell.length_c   1.000
_cell.angle_alpha   90.00
_cell.angle_beta   90.00
_cell.angle_gamma   90.00
#
_symmetry.space_group_name_H-M   'P 1'
#
loop_
_entity.id
_entity.type
_entity.pdbx_description
1 polymer ?
#
loop_
_entity_poly.entity_id
_entity_poly.type
_entity_poly.pdbx_seq_one_letter_code
_entity_poly.pdbx_strand_id
1 'polypeptide(L)'
;MRYGPSSAESIGARLDTLKIDYSRFAFIDYGSGKGRVLFVAAGFPFKEVLGIEFSRELHEVAQQNIARLPPEITRCGVVRSIHGDAASFEPPKSDLVCYFYNPFERPIMAVVAARLIARHDQLGCRIIIIYVDPRHREIFEETGKFEILDQSPHFLVLTTPPPQTGAHD
;
A
#
# COMPACT_ATOMS: atom_id res chain seq x y z
N MET A 1 -0.97 23.17 16.65
CA MET A 1 -1.70 22.07 15.98
C MET A 1 -0.71 20.95 15.66
N ARG A 2 -0.88 19.78 16.27
CA ARG A 2 -0.03 18.63 15.94
C ARG A 2 -0.56 18.03 14.63
N TYR A 3 0.16 18.23 13.55
CA TYR A 3 -0.04 17.47 12.32
C TYR A 3 0.33 16.01 12.59
N GLY A 4 -0.67 15.20 12.90
CA GLY A 4 -0.49 13.76 12.92
C GLY A 4 -0.31 13.26 11.48
N PRO A 5 0.71 12.41 11.18
CA PRO A 5 1.06 12.00 9.82
C PRO A 5 0.03 11.11 9.10
N SER A 6 -1.11 10.85 9.70
CA SER A 6 -2.20 10.00 9.18
C SER A 6 -3.51 10.73 8.92
N SER A 7 -3.48 12.03 8.59
CA SER A 7 -4.71 12.68 8.15
C SER A 7 -5.10 12.11 6.78
N ALA A 8 -6.40 11.91 6.55
CA ALA A 8 -6.93 11.48 5.26
C ALA A 8 -6.44 12.39 4.11
N GLU A 9 -6.34 13.69 4.36
CA GLU A 9 -5.80 14.68 3.43
C GLU A 9 -4.34 14.40 3.06
N SER A 10 -3.50 14.03 4.02
CA SER A 10 -2.09 13.70 3.79
C SER A 10 -1.92 12.47 2.91
N ILE A 11 -2.74 11.43 3.11
CA ILE A 11 -2.70 10.20 2.30
C ILE A 11 -3.20 10.50 0.88
N GLY A 12 -4.33 11.19 0.75
CA GLY A 12 -4.88 11.58 -0.54
C GLY A 12 -3.91 12.42 -1.36
N ALA A 13 -3.27 13.41 -0.76
CA ALA A 13 -2.26 14.24 -1.43
C ALA A 13 -1.08 13.41 -1.93
N ARG A 14 -0.60 12.41 -1.19
CA ARG A 14 0.47 11.51 -1.65
C ARG A 14 0.03 10.65 -2.82
N LEU A 15 -1.16 10.09 -2.75
CA LEU A 15 -1.71 9.31 -3.87
C LEU A 15 -1.82 10.16 -5.13
N ASP A 16 -2.28 11.41 -5.02
CA ASP A 16 -2.36 12.35 -6.16
C ASP A 16 -0.99 12.63 -6.81
N THR A 17 0.09 12.60 -6.03
CA THR A 17 1.44 12.88 -6.55
C THR A 17 2.06 11.72 -7.32
N LEU A 18 1.54 10.51 -7.23
CA LEU A 18 2.11 9.31 -7.86
C LEU A 18 2.07 9.38 -9.40
N LYS A 19 1.06 10.06 -9.97
CA LYS A 19 0.87 10.21 -11.44
C LYS A 19 1.01 8.90 -12.20
N ILE A 20 0.24 7.90 -11.76
CA ILE A 20 0.20 6.56 -12.33
C ILE A 20 -1.16 6.28 -12.98
N ASP A 21 -1.23 5.26 -13.81
CA ASP A 21 -2.50 4.66 -14.21
C ASP A 21 -2.98 3.73 -13.07
N TYR A 22 -3.81 4.28 -12.18
CA TYR A 22 -4.31 3.58 -10.98
C TYR A 22 -5.04 2.28 -11.33
N SER A 23 -5.67 2.19 -12.50
CA SER A 23 -6.42 1.01 -12.92
C SER A 23 -5.55 -0.24 -13.12
N ARG A 24 -4.23 -0.06 -13.23
CA ARG A 24 -3.24 -1.13 -13.29
C ARG A 24 -2.79 -1.62 -11.92
N PHE A 25 -3.05 -0.84 -10.85
CA PHE A 25 -2.53 -1.08 -9.52
C PHE A 25 -3.60 -1.60 -8.58
N ALA A 26 -3.22 -2.56 -7.73
CA ALA A 26 -3.91 -2.83 -6.48
C ALA A 26 -3.29 -1.97 -5.37
N PHE A 27 -4.12 -1.38 -4.51
CA PHE A 27 -3.68 -0.71 -3.30
C PHE A 27 -3.76 -1.68 -2.11
N ILE A 28 -2.71 -1.73 -1.29
CA ILE A 28 -2.67 -2.61 -0.11
C ILE A 28 -2.25 -1.79 1.11
N ASP A 29 -3.12 -1.75 2.13
CA ASP A 29 -2.82 -1.21 3.45
C ASP A 29 -2.43 -2.35 4.39
N TYR A 30 -1.17 -2.40 4.77
CA TYR A 30 -0.63 -3.40 5.69
C TYR A 30 -0.82 -2.94 7.13
N GLY A 31 -1.65 -3.65 7.89
CA GLY A 31 -2.08 -3.24 9.23
C GLY A 31 -3.20 -2.21 9.16
N SER A 32 -4.25 -2.53 8.41
CA SER A 32 -5.30 -1.57 8.02
C SER A 32 -6.23 -1.12 9.15
N GLY A 33 -6.18 -1.78 10.31
CA GLY A 33 -7.01 -1.41 11.45
C GLY A 33 -8.50 -1.37 11.09
N LYS A 34 -9.14 -0.24 11.41
CA LYS A 34 -10.56 0.00 11.13
C LYS A 34 -10.86 0.42 9.69
N GLY A 35 -9.85 0.43 8.80
CA GLY A 35 -10.02 0.69 7.37
C GLY A 35 -10.02 2.15 6.94
N ARG A 36 -9.53 3.08 7.78
CA ARG A 36 -9.53 4.52 7.45
C ARG A 36 -8.79 4.84 6.15
N VAL A 37 -7.63 4.24 5.94
CA VAL A 37 -6.81 4.44 4.73
C VAL A 37 -7.49 3.86 3.50
N LEU A 38 -8.24 2.76 3.66
CA LEU A 38 -9.01 2.13 2.58
C LEU A 38 -10.07 3.09 2.03
N PHE A 39 -10.71 3.91 2.88
CA PHE A 39 -11.67 4.93 2.45
C PHE A 39 -11.03 5.97 1.52
N VAL A 40 -9.84 6.44 1.89
CA VAL A 40 -9.11 7.41 1.08
C VAL A 40 -8.71 6.79 -0.26
N ALA A 41 -8.13 5.59 -0.23
CA ALA A 41 -7.71 4.89 -1.44
C ALA A 41 -8.88 4.54 -2.36
N ALA A 42 -10.07 4.25 -1.79
CA ALA A 42 -11.29 3.98 -2.56
C ALA A 42 -11.73 5.15 -3.44
N GLY A 43 -11.33 6.38 -3.11
CA GLY A 43 -11.57 7.57 -3.93
C GLY A 43 -10.70 7.66 -5.19
N PHE A 44 -9.74 6.77 -5.36
CA PHE A 44 -8.87 6.65 -6.53
C PHE A 44 -9.28 5.43 -7.37
N PRO A 45 -9.13 5.48 -8.71
CA PRO A 45 -9.61 4.40 -9.57
C PRO A 45 -8.67 3.18 -9.59
N PHE A 46 -8.25 2.71 -8.41
CA PHE A 46 -7.50 1.48 -8.27
C PHE A 46 -8.29 0.27 -8.77
N LYS A 47 -7.60 -0.73 -9.29
CA LYS A 47 -8.18 -2.02 -9.64
C LYS A 47 -8.90 -2.66 -8.46
N GLU A 48 -8.23 -2.66 -7.31
CA GLU A 48 -8.78 -3.07 -6.01
C GLU A 48 -8.04 -2.39 -4.86
N VAL A 49 -8.73 -2.25 -3.73
CA VAL A 49 -8.20 -1.68 -2.49
C VAL A 49 -8.35 -2.73 -1.40
N LEU A 50 -7.23 -3.16 -0.83
CA LEU A 50 -7.17 -4.24 0.15
C LEU A 50 -6.56 -3.76 1.45
N GLY A 51 -7.13 -4.14 2.59
CA GLY A 51 -6.53 -3.98 3.89
C GLY A 51 -6.23 -5.34 4.52
N ILE A 52 -5.04 -5.51 5.09
CA ILE A 52 -4.66 -6.71 5.82
C ILE A 52 -4.63 -6.38 7.30
N GLU A 53 -5.44 -7.06 8.10
CA GLU A 53 -5.55 -6.81 9.54
C GLU A 53 -5.51 -8.13 10.33
N PHE A 54 -4.59 -8.20 11.28
CA PHE A 54 -4.40 -9.37 12.14
C PHE A 54 -5.46 -9.46 13.25
N SER A 55 -5.90 -8.31 13.78
CA SER A 55 -6.95 -8.27 14.80
C SER A 55 -8.31 -8.54 14.18
N ARG A 56 -8.96 -9.61 14.61
CA ARG A 56 -10.33 -9.95 14.19
C ARG A 56 -11.31 -8.83 14.51
N GLU A 57 -11.22 -8.24 15.69
CA GLU A 57 -12.09 -7.15 16.13
C GLU A 57 -11.97 -5.92 15.21
N LEU A 58 -10.73 -5.48 14.91
CA LEU A 58 -10.50 -4.34 14.01
C LEU A 58 -10.95 -4.65 12.58
N HIS A 59 -10.70 -5.87 12.11
CA HIS A 59 -11.17 -6.34 10.81
C HIS A 59 -12.70 -6.29 10.69
N GLU A 60 -13.44 -6.75 11.70
CA GLU A 60 -14.90 -6.71 11.72
C GLU A 60 -15.43 -5.26 11.67
N VAL A 61 -14.78 -4.35 12.41
CA VAL A 61 -15.11 -2.92 12.33
C VAL A 61 -14.81 -2.36 10.93
N ALA A 62 -13.68 -2.74 10.33
CA ALA A 62 -13.35 -2.33 8.97
C ALA A 62 -14.39 -2.80 7.95
N GLN A 63 -14.87 -4.05 8.06
CA GLN A 63 -15.92 -4.57 7.19
C GLN A 63 -17.23 -3.77 7.32
N GLN A 64 -17.64 -3.42 8.55
CA GLN A 64 -18.81 -2.58 8.78
C GLN A 64 -18.64 -1.19 8.17
N ASN A 65 -17.46 -0.60 8.31
CA ASN A 65 -17.13 0.68 7.71
C ASN A 65 -17.18 0.62 6.17
N ILE A 66 -16.56 -0.39 5.56
CA ILE A 66 -16.57 -0.58 4.11
C ILE A 66 -18.00 -0.72 3.57
N ALA A 67 -18.88 -1.45 4.29
CA ALA A 67 -20.28 -1.60 3.90
C ALA A 67 -21.05 -0.26 3.86
N ARG A 68 -20.55 0.76 4.55
CA ARG A 68 -21.13 2.11 4.58
C ARG A 68 -20.44 3.10 3.64
N LEU A 69 -19.51 2.62 2.84
CA LEU A 69 -18.78 3.48 1.89
C LEU A 69 -19.76 4.07 0.86
N PRO A 70 -19.84 5.42 0.73
CA PRO A 70 -20.76 6.01 -0.22
C PRO A 70 -20.36 5.67 -1.66
N PRO A 71 -21.28 5.16 -2.49
CA PRO A 71 -20.98 4.84 -3.90
C PRO A 71 -20.48 6.04 -4.70
N GLU A 72 -20.95 7.27 -4.37
CA GLU A 72 -20.63 8.52 -5.08
C GLU A 72 -19.15 8.91 -4.98
N ILE A 73 -18.46 8.48 -3.91
CA ILE A 73 -17.03 8.77 -3.72
C ILE A 73 -16.14 7.57 -4.01
N THR A 74 -16.72 6.40 -4.27
CA THR A 74 -15.98 5.17 -4.55
C THR A 74 -15.67 5.09 -6.05
N ARG A 75 -14.38 5.12 -6.39
CA ARG A 75 -13.90 5.08 -7.78
C ARG A 75 -13.14 3.79 -8.11
N CYS A 76 -12.70 3.04 -7.11
CA CYS A 76 -12.01 1.76 -7.28
C CYS A 76 -12.97 0.62 -7.64
N GLY A 77 -12.43 -0.48 -8.15
CA GLY A 77 -13.21 -1.66 -8.53
C GLY A 77 -13.79 -2.41 -7.34
N VAL A 78 -13.00 -2.64 -6.29
CA VAL A 78 -13.37 -3.41 -5.10
C VAL A 78 -12.63 -2.86 -3.89
N VAL A 79 -13.31 -2.84 -2.73
CA VAL A 79 -12.70 -2.56 -1.41
C VAL A 79 -12.92 -3.74 -0.49
N ARG A 80 -11.87 -4.27 0.11
CA ARG A 80 -11.97 -5.40 1.05
C ARG A 80 -11.01 -5.24 2.22
N SER A 81 -11.46 -5.64 3.41
CA SER A 81 -10.61 -5.96 4.55
C SER A 81 -10.41 -7.47 4.61
N ILE A 82 -9.19 -7.92 4.81
CA ILE A 82 -8.79 -9.32 4.91
C ILE A 82 -8.26 -9.55 6.32
N HIS A 83 -8.86 -10.49 7.05
CA HIS A 83 -8.33 -10.94 8.32
C HIS A 83 -7.18 -11.93 8.08
N GLY A 84 -5.99 -11.59 8.52
CA GLY A 84 -4.83 -12.45 8.32
C GLY A 84 -3.51 -11.85 8.77
N ASP A 85 -2.49 -12.68 8.68
CA ASP A 85 -1.11 -12.31 8.95
C ASP A 85 -0.46 -11.73 7.70
N ALA A 86 0.04 -10.49 7.81
CA ALA A 86 0.76 -9.82 6.72
C ALA A 86 1.97 -10.62 6.22
N ALA A 87 2.65 -11.35 7.10
CA ALA A 87 3.81 -12.16 6.74
C ALA A 87 3.47 -13.35 5.84
N SER A 88 2.22 -13.82 5.86
CA SER A 88 1.74 -14.93 5.01
C SER A 88 0.84 -14.48 3.86
N PHE A 89 0.48 -13.20 3.79
CA PHE A 89 -0.40 -12.67 2.75
C PHE A 89 0.27 -12.69 1.37
N GLU A 90 -0.45 -13.19 0.37
CA GLU A 90 -0.04 -13.17 -1.03
C GLU A 90 -0.72 -12.01 -1.77
N PRO A 91 0.03 -10.98 -2.19
CA PRO A 91 -0.52 -9.87 -2.94
C PRO A 91 -1.08 -10.29 -4.31
N PRO A 92 -2.05 -9.54 -4.88
CA PRO A 92 -2.52 -9.75 -6.24
C PRO A 92 -1.40 -9.72 -7.28
N LYS A 93 -1.62 -10.41 -8.41
CA LYS A 93 -0.69 -10.41 -9.56
C LYS A 93 -0.92 -9.17 -10.43
N SER A 94 -0.66 -8.00 -9.89
CA SER A 94 -0.79 -6.71 -10.57
C SER A 94 0.33 -5.79 -10.09
N ASP A 95 0.45 -4.61 -10.69
CA ASP A 95 1.24 -3.53 -10.08
C ASP A 95 0.65 -3.18 -8.72
N LEU A 96 1.47 -2.77 -7.76
CA LEU A 96 1.07 -2.59 -6.36
C LEU A 96 1.44 -1.19 -5.86
N VAL A 97 0.52 -0.58 -5.11
CA VAL A 97 0.81 0.51 -4.17
C VAL A 97 0.63 -0.04 -2.77
N CYS A 98 1.71 -0.16 -2.02
CA CYS A 98 1.72 -0.72 -0.67
C CYS A 98 1.91 0.40 0.34
N TYR A 99 0.96 0.52 1.27
CA TYR A 99 0.96 1.52 2.33
C TYR A 99 1.34 0.88 3.66
N PHE A 100 2.26 1.55 4.38
CA PHE A 100 2.71 1.17 5.73
C PHE A 100 2.68 2.41 6.62
N TYR A 101 1.99 2.33 7.74
CA TYR A 101 2.12 3.30 8.83
C TYR A 101 2.76 2.61 10.03
N ASN A 102 4.05 2.31 9.91
CA ASN A 102 4.86 1.61 10.91
C ASN A 102 4.11 0.46 11.63
N PRO A 103 3.50 -0.47 10.85
CA PRO A 103 2.53 -1.41 11.38
C PRO A 103 3.16 -2.58 12.13
N PHE A 104 4.44 -2.87 11.87
CA PHE A 104 5.10 -4.09 12.34
C PHE A 104 6.50 -3.83 12.85
N GLU A 105 6.94 -4.73 13.75
CA GLU A 105 8.34 -4.83 14.13
C GLU A 105 9.21 -5.33 12.97
N ARG A 106 10.52 -5.08 13.07
CA ARG A 106 11.50 -5.38 12.02
C ARG A 106 11.40 -6.80 11.40
N PRO A 107 11.24 -7.90 12.16
CA PRO A 107 11.18 -9.24 11.56
C PRO A 107 10.01 -9.40 10.58
N ILE A 108 8.83 -8.89 10.93
CA ILE A 108 7.64 -8.96 10.06
C ILE A 108 7.80 -8.05 8.85
N MET A 109 8.30 -6.82 9.03
CA MET A 109 8.62 -5.92 7.93
C MET A 109 9.59 -6.56 6.92
N ALA A 110 10.62 -7.25 7.41
CA ALA A 110 11.58 -7.93 6.55
C ALA A 110 10.94 -9.06 5.71
N VAL A 111 10.04 -9.84 6.29
CA VAL A 111 9.31 -10.89 5.57
C VAL A 111 8.39 -10.30 4.50
N VAL A 112 7.63 -9.26 4.85
CA VAL A 112 6.74 -8.58 3.89
C VAL A 112 7.54 -7.96 2.75
N ALA A 113 8.63 -7.26 3.04
CA ALA A 113 9.52 -6.69 2.02
C ALA A 113 10.10 -7.75 1.09
N ALA A 114 10.57 -8.87 1.64
CA ALA A 114 11.11 -9.98 0.85
C ALA A 114 10.06 -10.58 -0.10
N ARG A 115 8.81 -10.72 0.33
CA ARG A 115 7.70 -11.17 -0.52
C ARG A 115 7.39 -10.20 -1.65
N LEU A 116 7.39 -8.91 -1.37
CA LEU A 116 7.16 -7.87 -2.39
C LEU A 116 8.29 -7.86 -3.42
N ILE A 117 9.54 -7.96 -2.99
CA ILE A 117 10.70 -8.05 -3.88
C ILE A 117 10.64 -9.30 -4.74
N ALA A 118 10.34 -10.46 -4.15
CA ALA A 118 10.18 -11.71 -4.89
C ALA A 118 9.05 -11.59 -5.94
N ARG A 119 7.96 -10.91 -5.62
CA ARG A 119 6.87 -10.62 -6.55
C ARG A 119 7.35 -9.77 -7.73
N HIS A 120 8.10 -8.72 -7.47
CA HIS A 120 8.71 -7.89 -8.52
C HIS A 120 9.65 -8.72 -9.40
N ASP A 121 10.55 -9.50 -8.81
CA ASP A 121 11.55 -10.28 -9.55
C ASP A 121 10.90 -11.38 -10.41
N GLN A 122 9.82 -12.01 -9.93
CA GLN A 122 9.15 -13.11 -10.64
C GLN A 122 8.17 -12.64 -11.72
N LEU A 123 7.48 -11.55 -11.49
CA LEU A 123 6.36 -11.11 -12.34
C LEU A 123 6.64 -9.81 -13.12
N GLY A 124 7.73 -9.11 -12.80
CA GLY A 124 8.03 -7.80 -13.39
C GLY A 124 7.03 -6.71 -13.01
N CYS A 125 6.17 -6.93 -12.00
CA CYS A 125 5.20 -5.94 -11.57
C CYS A 125 5.90 -4.74 -10.90
N ARG A 126 5.38 -3.54 -11.15
CA ARG A 126 5.84 -2.33 -10.46
C ARG A 126 5.30 -2.30 -9.04
N ILE A 127 6.17 -1.99 -8.09
CA ILE A 127 5.80 -1.84 -6.67
C ILE A 127 6.16 -0.45 -6.21
N ILE A 128 5.17 0.27 -5.69
CA ILE A 128 5.34 1.56 -5.04
C ILE A 128 5.08 1.36 -3.55
N ILE A 129 6.00 1.84 -2.72
CA ILE A 129 5.90 1.80 -1.27
C ILE A 129 5.61 3.21 -0.77
N ILE A 130 4.59 3.38 0.03
CA ILE A 130 4.33 4.59 0.82
C ILE A 130 4.49 4.20 2.29
N TYR A 131 5.59 4.62 2.90
CA TYR A 131 5.93 4.26 4.27
C TYR A 131 5.92 5.49 5.17
N VAL A 132 4.96 5.56 6.06
CA VAL A 132 4.80 6.64 7.04
C VAL A 132 5.47 6.23 8.34
N ASP A 133 6.16 7.17 9.00
CA ASP A 133 7.00 6.93 10.18
C ASP A 133 7.95 5.74 9.95
N PRO A 134 8.87 5.83 8.96
CA PRO A 134 9.57 4.67 8.41
C PRO A 134 10.74 4.23 9.30
N ARG A 135 10.44 3.57 10.42
CA ARG A 135 11.44 3.12 11.42
C ARG A 135 12.40 2.07 10.89
N HIS A 136 11.98 1.31 9.89
CA HIS A 136 12.75 0.21 9.30
C HIS A 136 12.99 0.45 7.80
N ARG A 137 13.26 1.71 7.42
CA ARG A 137 13.45 2.11 6.01
C ARG A 137 14.57 1.35 5.32
N GLU A 138 15.63 1.01 6.06
CA GLU A 138 16.79 0.27 5.56
C GLU A 138 16.42 -1.10 4.95
N ILE A 139 15.34 -1.72 5.41
CA ILE A 139 14.86 -3.00 4.87
C ILE A 139 14.57 -2.90 3.36
N PHE A 140 14.07 -1.76 2.90
CA PHE A 140 13.81 -1.53 1.48
C PHE A 140 15.03 -0.92 0.77
N GLU A 141 15.70 0.06 1.41
CA GLU A 141 16.81 0.81 0.80
C GLU A 141 18.02 -0.07 0.51
N GLU A 142 18.39 -0.96 1.44
CA GLU A 142 19.56 -1.84 1.31
C GLU A 142 19.40 -2.93 0.24
N THR A 143 18.20 -3.16 -0.27
CA THR A 143 17.96 -4.16 -1.32
C THR A 143 18.52 -3.77 -2.68
N GLY A 144 18.72 -2.48 -2.93
CA GLY A 144 19.10 -1.94 -4.24
C GLY A 144 18.01 -2.06 -5.32
N LYS A 145 16.78 -2.48 -4.95
CA LYS A 145 15.66 -2.68 -5.88
C LYS A 145 14.75 -1.46 -6.02
N PHE A 146 14.85 -0.52 -5.07
CA PHE A 146 13.96 0.63 -5.01
C PHE A 146 14.70 1.95 -5.25
N GLU A 147 14.02 2.85 -5.93
CA GLU A 147 14.40 4.25 -6.09
C GLU A 147 13.51 5.11 -5.18
N ILE A 148 14.08 6.19 -4.62
CA ILE A 148 13.32 7.14 -3.81
C ILE A 148 12.58 8.09 -4.75
N LEU A 149 11.25 8.13 -4.66
CA LEU A 149 10.41 9.09 -5.37
C LEU A 149 10.21 10.37 -4.56
N ASP A 150 10.05 10.23 -3.24
CA ASP A 150 9.84 11.36 -2.34
C ASP A 150 10.19 10.94 -0.90
N GLN A 151 10.61 11.88 -0.07
CA GLN A 151 10.91 11.61 1.34
C GLN A 151 10.86 12.86 2.21
N SER A 152 10.58 12.64 3.48
CA SER A 152 10.73 13.60 4.57
C SER A 152 11.15 12.86 5.85
N PRO A 153 11.38 13.54 6.98
CA PRO A 153 11.60 12.86 8.27
C PRO A 153 10.45 11.93 8.68
N HIS A 154 9.25 12.13 8.13
CA HIS A 154 8.03 11.43 8.54
C HIS A 154 7.48 10.45 7.49
N PHE A 155 8.03 10.42 6.29
CA PHE A 155 7.60 9.48 5.26
C PHE A 155 8.68 9.17 4.23
N LEU A 156 8.49 8.07 3.54
CA LEU A 156 9.32 7.59 2.46
C LEU A 156 8.43 7.03 1.35
N VAL A 157 8.64 7.48 0.12
CA VAL A 157 7.97 6.91 -1.06
C VAL A 157 9.03 6.31 -1.97
N LEU A 158 8.90 5.02 -2.24
CA LEU A 158 9.83 4.23 -3.04
C LEU A 158 9.11 3.60 -4.21
N THR A 159 9.84 3.31 -5.28
CA THR A 159 9.35 2.53 -6.42
C THR A 159 10.40 1.56 -6.91
N THR A 160 9.98 0.36 -7.30
CA THR A 160 10.77 -0.45 -8.22
C THR A 160 10.75 0.20 -9.61
N PRO A 161 11.72 -0.06 -10.48
CA PRO A 161 11.66 0.39 -11.87
C PRO A 161 10.35 -0.03 -12.53
N PRO A 162 9.79 0.78 -13.45
CA PRO A 162 8.65 0.35 -14.25
C PRO A 162 9.04 -0.89 -15.07
N PRO A 163 8.05 -1.77 -15.38
CA PRO A 163 8.32 -2.89 -16.27
C PRO A 163 8.96 -2.39 -17.56
N GLN A 164 10.04 -3.03 -17.98
CA GLN A 164 10.62 -2.73 -19.28
C GLN A 164 9.55 -3.08 -20.33
N THR A 165 9.04 -2.07 -21.02
CA THR A 165 8.26 -2.28 -22.24
C THR A 165 9.20 -2.96 -23.21
N GLY A 166 9.00 -4.28 -23.41
CA GLY A 166 9.77 -5.00 -24.39
C GLY A 166 9.62 -4.29 -25.73
N ALA A 167 10.72 -3.80 -26.27
CA ALA A 167 10.79 -3.49 -27.68
C ALA A 167 10.61 -4.82 -28.40
N HIS A 168 9.41 -5.08 -28.87
CA HIS A 168 9.18 -6.07 -29.90
C HIS A 168 9.56 -5.38 -31.21
N ASP A 169 10.79 -5.62 -31.66
CA ASP A 169 11.20 -5.45 -33.05
C ASP A 169 10.44 -6.45 -33.94
#